data_d86fed58840d0d272d0d41d90852fe75
#
_entry.id   d86fed58840d0d272d0d41d90852fe75
#
_cell.length_a   1.000
_cell.length_b   1.000
_cell.length_c   1.000
_cell.angle_alpha   90.00
_cell.angle_beta   90.00
_cell.angle_gamma   90.00
#
_symmetry.space_group_name_H-M   'P 1'
#
loop_
_entity.id
_entity.type
_entity.pdbx_description
1 polymer ?
#
loop_
_entity_poly.entity_id
_entity_poly.type
_entity_poly.pdbx_seq_one_letter_code
_entity_poly.pdbx_strand_id
1 'polypeptide(L)'
;MRAPFVGLVALILGACSTPLPDPVPAAHPDDPTPRRGGTLRRASFADIRTLDPAVNADALAEEPIVAMFSGLVTFDPEGHVVPDLARRFEAVDGGRVYRFFLREGVRFHDGEELTADDVRRSIERALHPTTPDPFASLFDTIEGFADFTDKKTEHLQGVVVEGKYVISIHLREADARFLAMFARDTLRPVCRSAGERYSDGWEPCGAGPYKLARGGWDRGRTLTLVRHEGYFRPELPYIDSLVLSFGMNRTTEVYKFEDGDLDTTHDLNEADIQRFRHDPRWSAFIRPQPDRTHEGEVLNTEMPPFDNVEVRRAVASAINRDELRLYKPASFAVGSQVLPPAVPGYDPRFEGQRYDYDAALAHMAKAGFPYDPRTHEGGYPGVIPYYATREGSTEYTFQILQQQLARIGLRLEGHVVNWATFLSLAGRRKTVAMSSPGWSMDYPDPADFFELFSSDAINDEQSSNYAFYSNKELDALLVSARHEQDPAARQALYARANRIVCDDAPWAFTVTLRFFDAWQPYVRGFAPHAVWTFDTSGTWVDRRQPARADALGALWRASGKSLLARVRRGRGRP
;
A
#
# COMPACT_ATOMS: atom_id res chain seq x y z
N MET A 1 47.46 63.31 -20.03
CA MET A 1 47.45 62.38 -21.19
C MET A 1 46.79 61.07 -20.79
N ARG A 2 45.80 60.69 -21.54
CA ARG A 2 45.10 59.38 -21.56
C ARG A 2 44.30 58.98 -20.32
N ALA A 3 43.00 59.28 -20.39
CA ALA A 3 41.97 58.56 -19.59
C ALA A 3 41.82 57.16 -20.07
N PRO A 4 41.45 56.24 -19.19
CA PRO A 4 40.96 54.92 -19.62
C PRO A 4 39.43 54.87 -19.63
N PHE A 5 38.95 54.31 -20.67
CA PHE A 5 37.61 53.79 -20.90
C PHE A 5 37.14 52.89 -19.75
N VAL A 6 36.12 53.30 -19.05
CA VAL A 6 35.23 52.42 -18.30
C VAL A 6 33.89 52.47 -19.00
N GLY A 7 33.72 51.56 -19.93
CA GLY A 7 32.51 51.43 -20.71
C GLY A 7 31.78 50.17 -20.34
N LEU A 8 30.57 50.34 -19.85
CA LEU A 8 29.37 49.58 -20.20
C LEU A 8 29.44 48.02 -20.15
N VAL A 9 29.31 47.46 -18.95
CA VAL A 9 28.73 46.14 -18.75
C VAL A 9 27.72 46.21 -17.60
N ALA A 10 26.61 46.88 -17.85
CA ALA A 10 25.47 46.91 -16.91
C ALA A 10 24.18 47.12 -17.70
N LEU A 11 23.83 46.15 -18.51
CA LEU A 11 22.49 46.08 -19.14
C LEU A 11 22.36 44.72 -19.85
N ILE A 12 22.04 43.68 -19.16
CA ILE A 12 21.25 42.49 -19.60
C ILE A 12 21.02 41.58 -18.37
N LEU A 13 20.33 42.07 -17.34
CA LEU A 13 19.75 41.26 -16.28
C LEU A 13 18.33 41.72 -15.89
N GLY A 14 17.63 42.26 -16.86
CA GLY A 14 16.31 42.79 -16.62
C GLY A 14 15.28 42.40 -17.66
N ALA A 15 15.21 41.15 -18.05
CA ALA A 15 14.08 40.72 -18.88
C ALA A 15 14.00 39.20 -18.96
N CYS A 16 13.40 38.58 -17.98
CA CYS A 16 12.67 37.33 -18.09
C CYS A 16 12.00 36.95 -16.75
N SER A 17 11.38 37.92 -16.10
CA SER A 17 10.27 37.63 -15.21
C SER A 17 8.98 37.83 -16.01
N THR A 18 8.67 36.92 -16.93
CA THR A 18 7.28 36.78 -17.34
C THR A 18 6.52 36.38 -16.07
N PRO A 19 5.49 37.14 -15.67
CA PRO A 19 4.63 36.70 -14.57
C PRO A 19 4.18 35.29 -14.88
N LEU A 20 4.35 34.37 -13.92
CA LEU A 20 3.71 33.07 -14.00
C LEU A 20 2.22 33.32 -14.25
N PRO A 21 1.57 32.61 -15.19
CA PRO A 21 0.14 32.77 -15.42
C PRO A 21 -0.58 32.61 -14.09
N ASP A 22 -1.58 33.45 -13.87
CA ASP A 22 -2.45 33.39 -12.70
C ASP A 22 -2.85 31.93 -12.43
N PRO A 23 -2.90 31.50 -11.17
CA PRO A 23 -3.33 30.16 -10.84
C PRO A 23 -4.67 29.92 -11.52
N VAL A 24 -4.77 28.80 -12.25
CA VAL A 24 -6.05 28.37 -12.82
C VAL A 24 -7.04 28.40 -11.68
N PRO A 25 -8.15 29.15 -11.78
CA PRO A 25 -9.10 29.24 -10.68
C PRO A 25 -9.45 27.86 -10.21
N ALA A 26 -9.43 27.65 -8.89
CA ALA A 26 -9.91 26.41 -8.31
C ALA A 26 -11.24 26.07 -9.00
N ALA A 27 -11.35 24.87 -9.54
CA ALA A 27 -12.55 24.45 -10.24
C ALA A 27 -13.76 24.87 -9.41
N HIS A 28 -14.79 25.39 -10.09
CA HIS A 28 -15.98 25.89 -9.44
C HIS A 28 -16.40 24.94 -8.32
N PRO A 29 -16.35 25.34 -7.03
CA PRO A 29 -16.80 24.50 -5.94
C PRO A 29 -18.29 24.16 -6.06
N ASP A 30 -18.99 24.78 -6.99
CA ASP A 30 -20.45 24.87 -7.04
C ASP A 30 -21.15 23.87 -7.99
N ASP A 31 -20.42 23.00 -8.71
CA ASP A 31 -21.06 21.94 -9.51
C ASP A 31 -20.47 20.56 -9.12
N PRO A 32 -21.00 19.94 -8.06
CA PRO A 32 -20.54 18.63 -7.59
C PRO A 32 -21.05 17.47 -8.46
N THR A 33 -21.82 17.75 -9.54
CA THR A 33 -22.47 16.70 -10.35
C THR A 33 -21.43 15.93 -11.16
N PRO A 34 -21.23 14.63 -10.90
CA PRO A 34 -20.31 13.81 -11.65
C PRO A 34 -20.66 13.77 -13.14
N ARG A 35 -19.65 13.70 -13.99
CA ARG A 35 -19.80 13.68 -15.45
C ARG A 35 -19.15 12.44 -16.02
N ARG A 36 -19.86 11.82 -16.96
CA ARG A 36 -19.31 10.69 -17.73
C ARG A 36 -18.37 11.17 -18.81
N GLY A 37 -17.37 10.35 -19.02
CA GLY A 37 -16.45 10.49 -20.14
C GLY A 37 -15.01 10.78 -19.73
N GLY A 38 -14.09 10.65 -20.66
CA GLY A 38 -12.71 10.97 -20.50
C GLY A 38 -11.80 9.79 -20.18
N THR A 39 -10.53 10.09 -20.14
CA THR A 39 -9.46 9.16 -19.79
C THR A 39 -8.78 9.66 -18.52
N LEU A 40 -8.53 8.77 -17.58
CA LEU A 40 -7.64 8.99 -16.44
C LEU A 40 -6.30 8.36 -16.76
N ARG A 41 -5.23 9.17 -16.72
CA ARG A 41 -3.87 8.76 -17.06
C ARG A 41 -3.01 8.74 -15.82
N ARG A 42 -2.41 7.60 -15.55
CA ARG A 42 -1.58 7.35 -14.38
C ARG A 42 -0.26 6.69 -14.76
N ALA A 43 0.67 6.64 -13.83
CA ALA A 43 1.93 5.95 -13.99
C ALA A 43 2.19 4.97 -12.84
N SER A 44 3.07 3.99 -13.12
CA SER A 44 3.65 3.10 -12.14
C SER A 44 5.13 2.92 -12.44
N PHE A 45 5.95 2.74 -11.40
CA PHE A 45 7.39 2.55 -11.57
C PHE A 45 7.75 1.20 -12.20
N ALA A 46 6.86 0.20 -12.13
CA ALA A 46 7.04 -1.12 -12.71
C ALA A 46 5.76 -1.63 -13.38
N ASP A 47 5.91 -2.63 -14.27
CA ASP A 47 4.79 -3.40 -14.81
C ASP A 47 4.23 -4.34 -13.75
N ILE A 48 2.95 -4.65 -13.86
CA ILE A 48 2.26 -5.63 -13.02
C ILE A 48 2.54 -7.05 -13.52
N ARG A 49 2.59 -8.01 -12.61
CA ARG A 49 2.87 -9.42 -12.97
C ARG A 49 1.67 -10.12 -13.56
N THR A 50 0.51 -9.89 -12.98
CA THR A 50 -0.74 -10.58 -13.30
C THR A 50 -1.93 -9.64 -13.19
N LEU A 51 -3.03 -10.00 -13.86
CA LEU A 51 -4.38 -9.47 -13.62
C LEU A 51 -5.31 -10.59 -13.11
N ASP A 52 -4.78 -11.77 -12.81
CA ASP A 52 -5.58 -12.83 -12.18
C ASP A 52 -5.63 -12.60 -10.67
N PRO A 53 -6.81 -12.35 -10.09
CA PRO A 53 -6.95 -12.08 -8.66
C PRO A 53 -6.45 -13.23 -7.79
N ALA A 54 -6.61 -14.49 -8.24
CA ALA A 54 -6.25 -15.67 -7.46
C ALA A 54 -4.74 -15.86 -7.21
N VAL A 55 -3.87 -15.16 -7.97
CA VAL A 55 -2.41 -15.31 -7.84
C VAL A 55 -1.71 -13.97 -7.65
N ASN A 56 -2.47 -12.93 -7.32
CA ASN A 56 -1.89 -11.62 -7.06
C ASN A 56 -1.19 -11.58 -5.69
N ALA A 57 0.09 -11.18 -5.70
CA ALA A 57 0.91 -10.90 -4.52
C ALA A 57 1.55 -9.51 -4.62
N ASP A 58 1.03 -8.64 -5.50
CA ASP A 58 1.67 -7.38 -5.86
C ASP A 58 0.69 -6.21 -5.70
N ALA A 59 1.00 -5.30 -4.78
CA ALA A 59 0.21 -4.10 -4.55
C ALA A 59 0.01 -3.23 -5.80
N LEU A 60 0.94 -3.29 -6.78
CA LEU A 60 0.79 -2.57 -8.04
C LEU A 60 -0.35 -3.10 -8.92
N ALA A 61 -0.70 -4.38 -8.77
CA ALA A 61 -1.79 -5.00 -9.52
C ALA A 61 -3.16 -4.85 -8.83
N GLU A 62 -3.22 -4.47 -7.55
CA GLU A 62 -4.48 -4.29 -6.82
C GLU A 62 -5.44 -3.32 -7.53
N GLU A 63 -4.96 -2.14 -7.94
CA GLU A 63 -5.80 -1.14 -8.59
C GLU A 63 -6.48 -1.68 -9.85
N PRO A 64 -5.77 -2.20 -10.86
CA PRO A 64 -6.42 -2.74 -12.04
C PRO A 64 -7.25 -4.00 -11.74
N ILE A 65 -6.89 -4.83 -10.77
CA ILE A 65 -7.70 -5.98 -10.35
C ILE A 65 -9.00 -5.50 -9.72
N VAL A 66 -8.96 -4.57 -8.77
CA VAL A 66 -10.17 -4.02 -8.13
C VAL A 66 -11.07 -3.29 -9.14
N ALA A 67 -10.47 -2.62 -10.14
CA ALA A 67 -11.22 -2.00 -11.23
C ALA A 67 -11.90 -3.02 -12.17
N MET A 68 -11.33 -4.21 -12.35
CA MET A 68 -11.86 -5.24 -13.27
C MET A 68 -12.76 -6.27 -12.61
N PHE A 69 -12.60 -6.50 -11.32
CA PHE A 69 -13.27 -7.58 -10.61
C PHE A 69 -14.01 -7.05 -9.38
N SER A 70 -15.32 -7.16 -9.35
CA SER A 70 -16.14 -6.97 -8.14
C SER A 70 -16.10 -8.22 -7.26
N GLY A 71 -16.07 -8.03 -5.94
CA GLY A 71 -16.18 -9.11 -4.94
C GLY A 71 -17.61 -9.28 -4.42
N LEU A 72 -17.88 -10.28 -3.58
CA LEU A 72 -19.16 -10.35 -2.87
C LEU A 72 -19.34 -9.16 -1.95
N VAL A 73 -18.27 -8.79 -1.27
CA VAL A 73 -18.09 -7.60 -0.46
C VAL A 73 -16.84 -6.87 -0.92
N THR A 74 -16.69 -5.61 -0.54
CA THR A 74 -15.52 -4.78 -0.83
C THR A 74 -15.29 -3.84 0.35
N PHE A 75 -14.26 -3.00 0.29
CA PHE A 75 -14.05 -1.93 1.27
C PHE A 75 -14.59 -0.61 0.76
N ASP A 76 -15.19 0.17 1.65
CA ASP A 76 -15.47 1.58 1.41
C ASP A 76 -14.20 2.43 1.56
N PRO A 77 -14.20 3.73 1.21
CA PRO A 77 -13.02 4.58 1.34
C PRO A 77 -12.44 4.66 2.76
N GLU A 78 -13.25 4.44 3.78
CA GLU A 78 -12.86 4.41 5.20
C GLU A 78 -12.31 3.05 5.65
N GLY A 79 -12.43 2.00 4.81
CA GLY A 79 -11.93 0.64 5.07
C GLY A 79 -12.96 -0.29 5.73
N HIS A 80 -14.23 0.09 5.81
CA HIS A 80 -15.26 -0.82 6.31
C HIS A 80 -15.69 -1.80 5.20
N VAL A 81 -15.99 -3.03 5.61
CA VAL A 81 -16.51 -4.04 4.68
C VAL A 81 -17.97 -3.71 4.34
N VAL A 82 -18.24 -3.53 3.05
CA VAL A 82 -19.57 -3.19 2.52
C VAL A 82 -20.00 -4.17 1.43
N PRO A 83 -21.32 -4.36 1.20
CA PRO A 83 -21.83 -5.18 0.11
C PRO A 83 -21.41 -4.65 -1.27
N ASP A 84 -21.04 -5.59 -2.21
CA ASP A 84 -20.71 -5.26 -3.59
C ASP A 84 -21.56 -6.10 -4.57
N LEU A 85 -21.12 -7.26 -5.06
CA LEU A 85 -21.95 -8.20 -5.83
C LEU A 85 -23.10 -8.77 -4.97
N ALA A 86 -22.87 -8.98 -3.68
CA ALA A 86 -23.96 -9.19 -2.74
C ALA A 86 -24.69 -7.87 -2.49
N ARG A 87 -26.04 -7.89 -2.54
CA ARG A 87 -26.85 -6.74 -2.10
C ARG A 87 -26.90 -6.60 -0.58
N ARG A 88 -26.69 -7.71 0.13
CA ARG A 88 -26.54 -7.81 1.59
C ARG A 88 -25.90 -9.13 1.97
N PHE A 89 -25.38 -9.19 3.18
CA PHE A 89 -24.90 -10.42 3.80
C PHE A 89 -25.37 -10.51 5.25
N GLU A 90 -25.31 -11.70 5.81
CA GLU A 90 -25.67 -11.99 7.19
C GLU A 90 -24.59 -12.89 7.81
N ALA A 91 -24.14 -12.56 9.01
CA ALA A 91 -23.35 -13.47 9.85
C ALA A 91 -24.31 -14.16 10.83
N VAL A 92 -24.37 -15.46 10.79
CA VAL A 92 -25.23 -16.27 11.64
C VAL A 92 -24.41 -17.34 12.38
N ASP A 93 -25.04 -18.07 13.28
CA ASP A 93 -24.37 -19.10 14.09
C ASP A 93 -23.10 -18.59 14.80
N GLY A 94 -23.21 -17.40 15.42
CA GLY A 94 -22.10 -16.80 16.17
C GLY A 94 -20.88 -16.46 15.30
N GLY A 95 -21.07 -16.16 14.00
CA GLY A 95 -19.98 -15.82 13.08
C GLY A 95 -19.33 -17.03 12.41
N ARG A 96 -19.94 -18.23 12.49
CA ARG A 96 -19.46 -19.41 11.77
C ARG A 96 -20.07 -19.57 10.39
N VAL A 97 -21.17 -18.89 10.07
CA VAL A 97 -21.79 -18.94 8.74
C VAL A 97 -22.02 -17.52 8.22
N TYR A 98 -21.49 -17.25 7.05
CA TYR A 98 -21.72 -16.00 6.31
C TYR A 98 -22.57 -16.30 5.09
N ARG A 99 -23.80 -15.75 5.06
CA ARG A 99 -24.74 -15.91 3.95
C ARG A 99 -24.80 -14.66 3.12
N PHE A 100 -24.56 -14.79 1.82
CA PHE A 100 -24.54 -13.69 0.86
C PHE A 100 -25.72 -13.80 -0.09
N PHE A 101 -26.46 -12.69 -0.28
CA PHE A 101 -27.58 -12.56 -1.20
C PHE A 101 -27.14 -11.73 -2.40
N LEU A 102 -26.91 -12.37 -3.53
CA LEU A 102 -26.39 -11.73 -4.72
C LEU A 102 -27.40 -10.76 -5.34
N ARG A 103 -26.90 -9.79 -6.08
CA ARG A 103 -27.70 -8.97 -7.00
C ARG A 103 -28.08 -9.83 -8.20
N GLU A 104 -29.32 -9.70 -8.64
CA GLU A 104 -29.81 -10.39 -9.82
C GLU A 104 -29.43 -9.65 -11.09
N GLY A 105 -29.19 -10.37 -12.19
CA GLY A 105 -28.88 -9.79 -13.50
C GLY A 105 -27.49 -9.16 -13.65
N VAL A 106 -26.59 -9.37 -12.68
CA VAL A 106 -25.18 -8.96 -12.83
C VAL A 106 -24.55 -9.72 -13.97
N ARG A 107 -23.79 -9.02 -14.82
CA ARG A 107 -23.08 -9.62 -15.95
C ARG A 107 -21.58 -9.50 -15.82
N PHE A 108 -20.91 -10.55 -16.21
CA PHE A 108 -19.48 -10.52 -16.48
C PHE A 108 -19.13 -9.67 -17.72
N HIS A 109 -17.85 -9.40 -17.94
CA HIS A 109 -17.35 -8.63 -19.09
C HIS A 109 -17.65 -9.30 -20.44
N ASP A 110 -17.80 -10.63 -20.47
CA ASP A 110 -18.20 -11.42 -21.65
C ASP A 110 -19.72 -11.43 -21.90
N GLY A 111 -20.49 -10.84 -20.98
CA GLY A 111 -21.95 -10.72 -21.07
C GLY A 111 -22.73 -11.85 -20.41
N GLU A 112 -22.09 -12.92 -19.94
CA GLU A 112 -22.72 -14.00 -19.19
C GLU A 112 -23.24 -13.51 -17.83
N GLU A 113 -24.35 -14.07 -17.37
CA GLU A 113 -24.92 -13.73 -16.07
C GLU A 113 -24.15 -14.41 -14.94
N LEU A 114 -23.80 -13.64 -13.90
CA LEU A 114 -23.15 -14.11 -12.70
C LEU A 114 -24.16 -14.75 -11.75
N THR A 115 -23.84 -15.95 -11.26
CA THR A 115 -24.66 -16.73 -10.33
C THR A 115 -23.83 -17.20 -9.13
N ALA A 116 -24.50 -17.77 -8.13
CA ALA A 116 -23.84 -18.36 -6.96
C ALA A 116 -22.89 -19.52 -7.32
N ASP A 117 -23.18 -20.27 -8.39
CA ASP A 117 -22.28 -21.32 -8.90
C ASP A 117 -20.97 -20.74 -9.44
N ASP A 118 -21.00 -19.56 -10.08
CA ASP A 118 -19.81 -18.87 -10.57
C ASP A 118 -18.95 -18.37 -9.42
N VAL A 119 -19.59 -17.92 -8.34
CA VAL A 119 -18.88 -17.52 -7.10
C VAL A 119 -18.18 -18.74 -6.48
N ARG A 120 -18.90 -19.85 -6.29
CA ARG A 120 -18.31 -21.09 -5.77
C ARG A 120 -17.12 -21.55 -6.62
N ARG A 121 -17.32 -21.63 -7.94
CA ARG A 121 -16.27 -22.01 -8.88
C ARG A 121 -15.02 -21.11 -8.76
N SER A 122 -15.22 -19.81 -8.60
CA SER A 122 -14.11 -18.85 -8.49
C SER A 122 -13.35 -18.98 -7.18
N ILE A 123 -14.05 -19.21 -6.06
CA ILE A 123 -13.44 -19.49 -4.76
C ILE A 123 -12.65 -20.81 -4.82
N GLU A 124 -13.26 -21.89 -5.33
CA GLU A 124 -12.60 -23.19 -5.46
C GLU A 124 -11.41 -23.14 -6.41
N ARG A 125 -11.49 -22.34 -7.51
CA ARG A 125 -10.37 -22.09 -8.41
C ARG A 125 -9.20 -21.40 -7.70
N ALA A 126 -9.48 -20.37 -6.92
CA ALA A 126 -8.44 -19.63 -6.20
C ALA A 126 -7.77 -20.51 -5.13
N LEU A 127 -8.56 -21.19 -4.31
CA LEU A 127 -8.06 -22.02 -3.20
C LEU A 127 -7.61 -23.43 -3.62
N HIS A 128 -7.65 -23.77 -4.92
CA HIS A 128 -7.22 -25.07 -5.38
C HIS A 128 -5.71 -25.28 -5.20
N PRO A 129 -5.24 -26.45 -4.73
CA PRO A 129 -3.82 -26.69 -4.40
C PRO A 129 -2.85 -26.62 -5.60
N THR A 130 -3.35 -26.48 -6.84
CA THR A 130 -2.52 -26.20 -8.02
C THR A 130 -2.47 -24.72 -8.37
N THR A 131 -3.27 -23.88 -7.73
CA THR A 131 -3.21 -22.42 -7.90
C THR A 131 -2.12 -21.89 -6.96
N PRO A 132 -1.13 -21.15 -7.46
CA PRO A 132 -0.08 -20.61 -6.63
C PRO A 132 -0.57 -19.33 -5.91
N ASP A 133 -1.65 -19.48 -5.12
CA ASP A 133 -2.25 -18.40 -4.33
C ASP A 133 -1.41 -18.18 -3.07
N PRO A 134 -0.78 -17.00 -2.90
CA PRO A 134 0.04 -16.71 -1.73
C PRO A 134 -0.78 -16.53 -0.44
N PHE A 135 -2.10 -16.34 -0.56
CA PHE A 135 -3.00 -16.02 0.54
C PHE A 135 -4.02 -17.13 0.84
N ALA A 136 -3.91 -18.29 0.17
CA ALA A 136 -4.86 -19.40 0.36
C ALA A 136 -5.00 -19.82 1.83
N SER A 137 -3.93 -19.80 2.60
CA SER A 137 -3.92 -20.16 4.03
C SER A 137 -4.76 -19.23 4.92
N LEU A 138 -5.04 -18.00 4.49
CA LEU A 138 -5.95 -17.10 5.21
C LEU A 138 -7.39 -17.65 5.32
N PHE A 139 -7.74 -18.60 4.46
CA PHE A 139 -9.08 -19.18 4.35
C PHE A 139 -9.16 -20.60 4.91
N ASP A 140 -8.18 -21.03 5.70
CA ASP A 140 -8.09 -22.37 6.29
C ASP A 140 -9.23 -22.70 7.28
N THR A 141 -9.91 -21.68 7.78
CA THR A 141 -11.10 -21.83 8.63
C THR A 141 -12.35 -22.29 7.88
N ILE A 142 -12.39 -22.21 6.54
CA ILE A 142 -13.52 -22.71 5.75
C ILE A 142 -13.65 -24.23 5.94
N GLU A 143 -14.86 -24.73 6.21
CA GLU A 143 -15.12 -26.16 6.40
C GLU A 143 -14.64 -26.99 5.20
N GLY A 144 -13.90 -28.05 5.46
CA GLY A 144 -13.34 -28.93 4.43
C GLY A 144 -12.12 -28.40 3.70
N PHE A 145 -11.54 -27.24 4.12
CA PHE A 145 -10.37 -26.63 3.45
C PHE A 145 -9.19 -27.63 3.35
N ALA A 146 -8.82 -28.30 4.44
CA ALA A 146 -7.71 -29.24 4.43
C ALA A 146 -7.95 -30.43 3.48
N ASP A 147 -9.15 -30.99 3.47
CA ASP A 147 -9.47 -32.13 2.58
C ASP A 147 -9.51 -31.68 1.10
N PHE A 148 -9.94 -30.44 0.84
CA PHE A 148 -9.91 -29.87 -0.50
C PHE A 148 -8.47 -29.62 -0.99
N THR A 149 -7.62 -29.01 -0.16
CA THR A 149 -6.22 -28.73 -0.50
C THR A 149 -5.38 -30.01 -0.59
N ASP A 150 -5.72 -31.05 0.18
CA ASP A 150 -5.14 -32.40 0.09
C ASP A 150 -5.67 -33.21 -1.12
N LYS A 151 -6.59 -32.65 -1.91
CA LYS A 151 -7.24 -33.33 -3.06
C LYS A 151 -8.06 -34.57 -2.69
N LYS A 152 -8.60 -34.61 -1.48
CA LYS A 152 -9.50 -35.69 -1.02
C LYS A 152 -10.95 -35.44 -1.47
N THR A 153 -11.30 -34.18 -1.75
CA THR A 153 -12.62 -33.77 -2.24
C THR A 153 -12.47 -32.90 -3.50
N GLU A 154 -13.47 -32.94 -4.38
CA GLU A 154 -13.51 -32.11 -5.60
C GLU A 154 -14.05 -30.72 -5.31
N HIS A 155 -14.86 -30.57 -4.25
CA HIS A 155 -15.50 -29.33 -3.84
C HIS A 155 -15.14 -28.95 -2.41
N LEU A 156 -15.05 -27.65 -2.17
CA LEU A 156 -14.82 -27.08 -0.84
C LEU A 156 -16.15 -27.12 -0.05
N GLN A 157 -16.24 -28.02 0.94
CA GLN A 157 -17.47 -28.36 1.66
C GLN A 157 -18.16 -27.13 2.26
N GLY A 158 -17.39 -26.19 2.81
CA GLY A 158 -17.91 -24.98 3.43
C GLY A 158 -18.47 -23.94 2.45
N VAL A 159 -18.35 -24.14 1.13
CA VAL A 159 -18.90 -23.21 0.12
C VAL A 159 -20.21 -23.78 -0.43
N VAL A 160 -21.33 -23.32 0.10
CA VAL A 160 -22.65 -23.90 -0.15
C VAL A 160 -23.52 -23.00 -1.02
N VAL A 161 -23.90 -23.48 -2.20
CA VAL A 161 -24.88 -22.81 -3.07
C VAL A 161 -26.28 -23.18 -2.61
N GLU A 162 -27.01 -22.21 -2.04
CA GLU A 162 -28.39 -22.42 -1.56
C GLU A 162 -29.45 -22.09 -2.64
N GLY A 163 -29.05 -21.44 -3.72
CA GLY A 163 -29.91 -21.07 -4.84
C GLY A 163 -29.17 -20.21 -5.86
N LYS A 164 -29.81 -19.88 -6.97
CA LYS A 164 -29.18 -19.13 -8.08
C LYS A 164 -28.43 -17.87 -7.61
N TYR A 165 -28.94 -17.20 -6.57
CA TYR A 165 -28.41 -15.94 -6.07
C TYR A 165 -28.16 -15.93 -4.55
N VAL A 166 -28.01 -17.13 -3.96
CA VAL A 166 -27.69 -17.24 -2.52
C VAL A 166 -26.57 -18.23 -2.34
N ILE A 167 -25.52 -17.79 -1.64
CA ILE A 167 -24.36 -18.62 -1.30
C ILE A 167 -24.02 -18.41 0.17
N SER A 168 -23.64 -19.48 0.85
CA SER A 168 -23.16 -19.46 2.24
C SER A 168 -21.75 -19.99 2.33
N ILE A 169 -20.95 -19.34 3.18
CA ILE A 169 -19.61 -19.81 3.55
C ILE A 169 -19.67 -20.27 5.00
N HIS A 170 -19.36 -21.54 5.22
CA HIS A 170 -19.35 -22.17 6.52
C HIS A 170 -17.92 -22.30 7.03
N LEU A 171 -17.68 -21.88 8.27
CA LEU A 171 -16.39 -21.93 8.93
C LEU A 171 -16.41 -23.00 10.02
N ARG A 172 -15.29 -23.71 10.22
CA ARG A 172 -15.10 -24.68 11.32
C ARG A 172 -15.25 -24.03 12.70
N GLU A 173 -14.86 -22.78 12.80
CA GLU A 173 -14.89 -21.95 13.99
C GLU A 173 -15.15 -20.49 13.59
N ALA A 174 -15.67 -19.68 14.51
CA ALA A 174 -15.87 -18.26 14.25
C ALA A 174 -14.52 -17.57 14.04
N ASP A 175 -14.42 -16.77 12.98
CA ASP A 175 -13.24 -15.95 12.70
C ASP A 175 -13.65 -14.51 12.44
N ALA A 176 -13.35 -13.61 13.38
CA ALA A 176 -13.71 -12.21 13.29
C ALA A 176 -13.01 -11.46 12.14
N ARG A 177 -11.91 -12.01 11.60
CA ARG A 177 -11.16 -11.46 10.45
C ARG A 177 -11.80 -11.81 9.11
N PHE A 178 -12.64 -12.87 9.09
CA PHE A 178 -13.07 -13.53 7.86
C PHE A 178 -13.60 -12.55 6.80
N LEU A 179 -14.51 -11.64 7.17
CA LEU A 179 -15.07 -10.70 6.20
C LEU A 179 -14.03 -9.72 5.65
N ALA A 180 -13.07 -9.27 6.45
CA ALA A 180 -12.01 -8.39 5.99
C ALA A 180 -11.06 -9.12 5.03
N MET A 181 -10.67 -10.35 5.36
CA MET A 181 -9.87 -11.18 4.44
C MET A 181 -10.65 -11.51 3.16
N PHE A 182 -11.96 -11.80 3.27
CA PHE A 182 -12.81 -12.15 2.15
C PHE A 182 -13.11 -10.95 1.22
N ALA A 183 -13.02 -9.72 1.72
CA ALA A 183 -13.20 -8.50 0.94
C ALA A 183 -11.96 -8.12 0.09
N ARG A 184 -10.82 -8.80 0.31
CA ARG A 184 -9.61 -8.62 -0.51
C ARG A 184 -9.86 -8.92 -1.98
N ASP A 185 -8.84 -8.75 -2.76
CA ASP A 185 -8.88 -8.96 -4.21
C ASP A 185 -8.81 -10.44 -4.64
N THR A 186 -8.33 -11.34 -3.78
CA THR A 186 -8.01 -12.75 -4.09
C THR A 186 -9.19 -13.60 -4.53
N LEU A 187 -10.32 -13.55 -3.80
CA LEU A 187 -11.49 -14.43 -4.04
C LEU A 187 -12.59 -13.81 -4.92
N ARG A 188 -12.23 -12.86 -5.77
CA ARG A 188 -13.18 -12.19 -6.66
C ARG A 188 -13.67 -13.12 -7.78
N PRO A 189 -14.98 -13.14 -8.09
CA PRO A 189 -15.53 -13.95 -9.17
C PRO A 189 -14.94 -13.60 -10.54
N VAL A 190 -14.57 -14.64 -11.28
CA VAL A 190 -14.01 -14.57 -12.63
C VAL A 190 -14.96 -15.22 -13.65
N CYS A 191 -14.89 -14.82 -14.93
CA CYS A 191 -15.68 -15.40 -16.00
C CYS A 191 -15.49 -16.93 -16.11
N ARG A 192 -16.46 -17.64 -16.68
CA ARG A 192 -16.38 -19.09 -16.89
C ARG A 192 -15.23 -19.49 -17.80
N SER A 193 -14.82 -18.61 -18.71
CA SER A 193 -13.64 -18.79 -19.57
C SER A 193 -12.32 -18.98 -18.81
N ALA A 194 -12.24 -18.53 -17.55
CA ALA A 194 -11.09 -18.79 -16.68
C ALA A 194 -10.93 -20.29 -16.31
N GLY A 195 -11.99 -21.09 -16.50
CA GLY A 195 -12.00 -22.51 -16.13
C GLY A 195 -12.15 -22.75 -14.62
N GLU A 196 -12.07 -24.02 -14.24
CA GLU A 196 -12.16 -24.48 -12.85
C GLU A 196 -10.79 -24.55 -12.15
N ARG A 197 -9.72 -24.45 -12.91
CA ARG A 197 -8.33 -24.53 -12.43
C ARG A 197 -7.53 -23.36 -12.98
N TYR A 198 -6.54 -22.94 -12.22
CA TYR A 198 -5.58 -21.95 -12.68
C TYR A 198 -4.85 -22.46 -13.93
N SER A 199 -4.66 -21.56 -14.89
CA SER A 199 -3.83 -21.77 -16.07
C SER A 199 -3.18 -20.47 -16.51
N ASP A 200 -1.94 -20.56 -16.97
CA ASP A 200 -1.27 -19.43 -17.59
C ASP A 200 -1.97 -19.06 -18.93
N GLY A 201 -1.96 -17.77 -19.24
CA GLY A 201 -2.52 -17.25 -20.49
C GLY A 201 -4.02 -17.08 -20.53
N TRP A 202 -4.71 -17.18 -19.38
CA TRP A 202 -6.11 -16.76 -19.27
C TRP A 202 -6.25 -15.26 -19.55
N GLU A 203 -7.24 -14.90 -20.37
CA GLU A 203 -7.59 -13.51 -20.64
C GLU A 203 -8.42 -12.95 -19.47
N PRO A 204 -7.94 -11.89 -18.77
CA PRO A 204 -8.62 -11.38 -17.58
C PRO A 204 -10.05 -10.91 -17.85
N CYS A 205 -11.01 -11.50 -17.14
CA CYS A 205 -12.43 -11.27 -17.31
C CYS A 205 -13.17 -11.40 -15.97
N GLY A 206 -13.79 -10.31 -15.52
CA GLY A 206 -14.52 -10.20 -14.26
C GLY A 206 -15.88 -9.55 -14.41
N ALA A 207 -16.42 -9.02 -13.29
CA ALA A 207 -17.70 -8.31 -13.24
C ALA A 207 -17.55 -6.89 -12.68
N GLY A 208 -16.36 -6.31 -12.75
CA GLY A 208 -16.05 -4.96 -12.25
C GLY A 208 -16.47 -3.83 -13.20
N PRO A 209 -16.28 -2.57 -12.76
CA PRO A 209 -16.67 -1.38 -13.53
C PRO A 209 -15.85 -1.16 -14.81
N TYR A 210 -14.65 -1.71 -14.89
CA TYR A 210 -13.78 -1.63 -16.08
C TYR A 210 -13.45 -3.03 -16.58
N LYS A 211 -13.11 -3.12 -17.85
CA LYS A 211 -12.59 -4.34 -18.48
C LYS A 211 -11.34 -4.05 -19.32
N LEU A 212 -10.54 -5.06 -19.55
CA LEU A 212 -9.35 -4.93 -20.40
C LEU A 212 -9.76 -4.50 -21.81
N ALA A 213 -9.16 -3.44 -22.33
CA ALA A 213 -9.32 -3.06 -23.73
C ALA A 213 -8.72 -4.14 -24.64
N ARG A 214 -9.26 -4.33 -25.84
CA ARG A 214 -8.69 -5.28 -26.79
C ARG A 214 -7.24 -4.91 -27.11
N GLY A 215 -6.30 -5.81 -26.81
CA GLY A 215 -4.86 -5.54 -26.91
C GLY A 215 -4.38 -4.44 -25.94
N GLY A 216 -5.12 -4.18 -24.89
CA GLY A 216 -4.88 -3.08 -23.96
C GLY A 216 -3.75 -3.30 -22.97
N TRP A 217 -3.09 -4.45 -22.97
CA TRP A 217 -1.92 -4.69 -22.13
C TRP A 217 -0.67 -4.86 -23.00
N ASP A 218 0.08 -3.77 -23.18
CA ASP A 218 1.41 -3.75 -23.79
C ASP A 218 2.43 -3.88 -22.65
N ARG A 219 2.90 -5.10 -22.43
CA ARG A 219 3.80 -5.48 -21.34
C ARG A 219 5.02 -4.55 -21.25
N GLY A 220 5.30 -4.08 -20.05
CA GLY A 220 6.41 -3.15 -19.77
C GLY A 220 6.14 -1.71 -20.22
N ARG A 221 4.99 -1.41 -20.83
CA ARG A 221 4.68 -0.08 -21.35
C ARG A 221 3.38 0.49 -20.85
N THR A 222 2.24 -0.16 -21.14
CA THR A 222 0.92 0.39 -20.79
C THR A 222 -0.11 -0.70 -20.54
N LEU A 223 -1.03 -0.39 -19.61
CA LEU A 223 -2.29 -1.10 -19.44
C LEU A 223 -3.44 -0.12 -19.69
N THR A 224 -4.38 -0.51 -20.53
CA THR A 224 -5.59 0.26 -20.83
C THR A 224 -6.83 -0.53 -20.45
N LEU A 225 -7.59 0.00 -19.51
CA LEU A 225 -8.90 -0.49 -19.14
C LEU A 225 -9.97 0.44 -19.72
N VAL A 226 -11.10 -0.12 -20.13
CA VAL A 226 -12.26 0.63 -20.66
C VAL A 226 -13.50 0.32 -19.84
N ARG A 227 -14.42 1.27 -19.78
CA ARG A 227 -15.68 1.12 -19.06
C ARG A 227 -16.41 -0.16 -19.48
N HIS A 228 -16.96 -0.86 -18.49
CA HIS A 228 -17.90 -1.95 -18.70
C HIS A 228 -19.32 -1.39 -18.75
N GLU A 229 -19.90 -1.28 -19.96
CA GLU A 229 -21.24 -0.71 -20.16
C GLU A 229 -22.36 -1.53 -19.48
N GLY A 230 -22.10 -2.82 -19.20
CA GLY A 230 -23.01 -3.72 -18.50
C GLY A 230 -22.82 -3.76 -16.99
N TYR A 231 -22.05 -2.83 -16.41
CA TYR A 231 -21.80 -2.82 -14.97
C TYR A 231 -23.08 -2.63 -14.17
N PHE A 232 -23.26 -3.40 -13.10
CA PHE A 232 -24.51 -3.44 -12.33
C PHE A 232 -24.86 -2.16 -11.55
N ARG A 233 -23.92 -1.22 -11.42
CA ARG A 233 -24.15 0.15 -10.95
C ARG A 233 -24.14 1.08 -12.16
N PRO A 234 -25.31 1.36 -12.77
CA PRO A 234 -25.35 2.03 -14.06
C PRO A 234 -24.83 3.46 -14.06
N GLU A 235 -24.71 4.09 -12.88
CA GLU A 235 -24.10 5.41 -12.71
C GLU A 235 -22.58 5.37 -12.78
N LEU A 236 -21.95 4.22 -12.53
CA LEU A 236 -20.49 4.02 -12.48
C LEU A 236 -19.97 3.15 -13.64
N PRO A 237 -18.68 3.22 -13.95
CA PRO A 237 -17.76 4.29 -13.59
C PRO A 237 -18.02 5.55 -14.42
N TYR A 238 -17.57 6.71 -13.95
CA TYR A 238 -17.74 7.97 -14.70
C TYR A 238 -16.74 8.08 -15.86
N ILE A 239 -15.53 7.56 -15.71
CA ILE A 239 -14.45 7.64 -16.70
C ILE A 239 -14.63 6.57 -17.78
N ASP A 240 -14.36 6.91 -19.06
CA ASP A 240 -14.44 5.96 -20.18
C ASP A 240 -13.24 5.00 -20.21
N SER A 241 -12.06 5.49 -19.84
CA SER A 241 -10.81 4.72 -19.94
C SER A 241 -9.82 5.09 -18.83
N LEU A 242 -9.19 4.08 -18.25
CA LEU A 242 -8.06 4.17 -17.34
C LEU A 242 -6.80 3.69 -18.08
N VAL A 243 -5.75 4.52 -18.10
CA VAL A 243 -4.47 4.20 -18.74
C VAL A 243 -3.36 4.28 -17.69
N LEU A 244 -2.70 3.15 -17.44
CA LEU A 244 -1.50 3.06 -16.61
C LEU A 244 -0.27 2.96 -17.51
N SER A 245 0.71 3.85 -17.33
CA SER A 245 2.01 3.80 -18.00
C SER A 245 3.05 3.22 -17.06
N PHE A 246 3.78 2.19 -17.49
CA PHE A 246 4.74 1.46 -16.68
C PHE A 246 6.18 1.93 -16.86
N GLY A 247 7.06 1.55 -15.92
CA GLY A 247 8.51 1.80 -15.99
C GLY A 247 8.90 3.26 -15.78
N MET A 248 8.05 4.05 -15.18
CA MET A 248 8.28 5.48 -14.98
C MET A 248 8.86 5.74 -13.58
N ASN A 249 10.08 6.26 -13.51
CA ASN A 249 10.63 6.68 -12.22
C ASN A 249 9.90 7.92 -11.68
N ARG A 250 9.91 8.10 -10.35
CA ARG A 250 9.18 9.16 -9.64
C ARG A 250 9.47 10.57 -10.17
N THR A 251 10.71 10.88 -10.48
CA THR A 251 11.07 12.20 -11.01
C THR A 251 10.41 12.47 -12.36
N THR A 252 10.45 11.50 -13.26
CA THR A 252 9.79 11.58 -14.57
C THR A 252 8.27 11.65 -14.41
N GLU A 253 7.69 10.90 -13.50
CA GLU A 253 6.27 10.92 -13.18
C GLU A 253 5.82 12.31 -12.75
N VAL A 254 6.53 12.94 -11.81
CA VAL A 254 6.22 14.30 -11.33
C VAL A 254 6.32 15.32 -12.47
N TYR A 255 7.34 15.27 -13.32
CA TYR A 255 7.44 16.17 -14.47
C TYR A 255 6.26 15.99 -15.44
N LYS A 256 5.91 14.75 -15.77
CA LYS A 256 4.77 14.45 -16.65
C LYS A 256 3.43 14.88 -16.03
N PHE A 257 3.31 14.75 -14.72
CA PHE A 257 2.15 15.26 -13.99
C PHE A 257 2.07 16.79 -14.08
N GLU A 258 3.16 17.51 -13.85
CA GLU A 258 3.18 18.97 -13.94
C GLU A 258 2.92 19.48 -15.37
N ASP A 259 3.36 18.74 -16.39
CA ASP A 259 3.09 19.05 -17.80
C ASP A 259 1.66 18.69 -18.24
N GLY A 260 0.89 17.94 -17.41
CA GLY A 260 -0.47 17.50 -17.69
C GLY A 260 -0.56 16.25 -18.57
N ASP A 261 0.53 15.53 -18.77
CA ASP A 261 0.56 14.22 -19.42
C ASP A 261 -0.05 13.13 -18.54
N LEU A 262 0.05 13.29 -17.20
CA LEU A 262 -0.57 12.46 -16.18
C LEU A 262 -1.62 13.26 -15.40
N ASP A 263 -2.67 12.58 -14.98
CA ASP A 263 -3.79 13.17 -14.27
C ASP A 263 -3.63 13.06 -12.75
N THR A 264 -2.85 12.06 -12.29
CA THR A 264 -2.48 11.88 -10.88
C THR A 264 -1.01 11.46 -10.79
N THR A 265 -0.42 11.68 -9.62
CA THR A 265 0.88 11.11 -9.23
C THR A 265 0.80 10.56 -7.82
N HIS A 266 1.58 9.52 -7.54
CA HIS A 266 1.55 8.75 -6.31
C HIS A 266 2.93 8.71 -5.65
N ASP A 267 2.96 8.59 -4.31
CA ASP A 267 4.17 8.37 -3.52
C ASP A 267 5.27 9.40 -3.83
N LEU A 268 4.89 10.67 -3.69
CA LEU A 268 5.79 11.81 -3.90
C LEU A 268 7.00 11.74 -2.94
N ASN A 269 8.18 12.11 -3.44
CA ASN A 269 9.33 12.26 -2.57
C ASN A 269 9.22 13.50 -1.66
N GLU A 270 10.01 13.53 -0.59
CA GLU A 270 9.94 14.59 0.43
C GLU A 270 10.06 16.01 -0.16
N ALA A 271 10.97 16.22 -1.13
CA ALA A 271 11.16 17.53 -1.74
C ALA A 271 9.94 17.99 -2.55
N ASP A 272 9.33 17.06 -3.31
CA ASP A 272 8.12 17.35 -4.09
C ASP A 272 6.90 17.56 -3.20
N ILE A 273 6.78 16.81 -2.09
CA ILE A 273 5.72 17.02 -1.07
C ILE A 273 5.81 18.45 -0.54
N GLN A 274 7.01 18.89 -0.11
CA GLN A 274 7.21 20.22 0.44
C GLN A 274 6.93 21.30 -0.64
N ARG A 275 7.41 21.09 -1.84
CA ARG A 275 7.19 22.00 -2.96
C ARG A 275 5.69 22.12 -3.29
N PHE A 276 4.97 21.01 -3.41
CA PHE A 276 3.55 21.02 -3.77
C PHE A 276 2.66 21.61 -2.68
N ARG A 277 2.99 21.36 -1.40
CA ARG A 277 2.26 21.97 -0.28
C ARG A 277 2.36 23.50 -0.24
N HIS A 278 3.49 24.06 -0.68
CA HIS A 278 3.73 25.51 -0.67
C HIS A 278 3.39 26.19 -2.01
N ASP A 279 3.19 25.43 -3.08
CA ASP A 279 2.78 25.99 -4.38
C ASP A 279 1.26 26.16 -4.41
N PRO A 280 0.72 27.40 -4.56
CA PRO A 280 -0.73 27.64 -4.61
C PRO A 280 -1.47 26.84 -5.69
N ARG A 281 -0.76 26.38 -6.73
CA ARG A 281 -1.33 25.56 -7.82
C ARG A 281 -1.68 24.16 -7.37
N TRP A 282 -0.95 23.60 -6.38
CA TRP A 282 -1.02 22.20 -5.97
C TRP A 282 -1.48 22.00 -4.53
N SER A 283 -1.36 23.02 -3.67
CA SER A 283 -1.62 22.90 -2.24
C SER A 283 -3.03 22.39 -1.89
N ALA A 284 -4.02 22.65 -2.76
CA ALA A 284 -5.38 22.14 -2.63
C ALA A 284 -5.55 20.72 -3.19
N PHE A 285 -4.59 20.22 -3.99
CA PHE A 285 -4.67 18.98 -4.76
C PHE A 285 -3.58 17.98 -4.38
N ILE A 286 -3.05 18.08 -3.18
CA ILE A 286 -2.13 17.11 -2.56
C ILE A 286 -2.71 16.67 -1.22
N ARG A 287 -2.69 15.36 -0.95
CA ARG A 287 -3.15 14.77 0.32
C ARG A 287 -2.25 13.62 0.73
N PRO A 288 -2.08 13.40 2.04
CA PRO A 288 -1.53 12.15 2.53
C PRO A 288 -2.54 11.03 2.33
N GLN A 289 -2.02 9.84 2.07
CA GLN A 289 -2.77 8.60 2.25
C GLN A 289 -2.90 8.27 3.75
N PRO A 290 -3.84 7.42 4.14
CA PRO A 290 -3.89 6.86 5.48
C PRO A 290 -2.56 6.20 5.87
N ASP A 291 -2.09 6.45 7.10
CA ASP A 291 -0.82 5.94 7.64
C ASP A 291 -0.97 4.45 7.97
N ARG A 292 -0.82 3.57 6.98
CA ARG A 292 -1.08 2.12 7.04
C ARG A 292 0.18 1.26 6.94
N THR A 293 1.34 1.88 6.79
CA THR A 293 2.62 1.18 6.63
C THR A 293 3.52 1.49 7.81
N HIS A 294 4.13 0.47 8.36
CA HIS A 294 4.97 0.56 9.52
C HIS A 294 6.37 0.04 9.22
N GLU A 295 7.39 0.75 9.67
CA GLU A 295 8.77 0.28 9.62
C GLU A 295 9.31 0.01 11.03
N GLY A 296 10.22 -0.93 11.11
CA GLY A 296 10.88 -1.29 12.35
C GLY A 296 12.07 -2.21 12.10
N GLU A 297 12.93 -2.27 13.09
CA GLU A 297 14.08 -3.14 13.09
C GLU A 297 13.69 -4.49 13.67
N VAL A 298 13.71 -5.52 12.86
CA VAL A 298 13.45 -6.91 13.27
C VAL A 298 14.68 -7.47 13.95
N LEU A 299 14.50 -8.02 15.14
CA LEU A 299 15.53 -8.57 16.00
C LEU A 299 15.28 -10.06 16.17
N ASN A 300 16.08 -10.90 15.50
CA ASN A 300 15.90 -12.34 15.50
C ASN A 300 16.15 -12.94 16.88
N THR A 301 15.08 -13.38 17.55
CA THR A 301 15.13 -13.84 18.95
C THR A 301 15.83 -15.17 19.15
N GLU A 302 16.20 -15.85 18.06
CA GLU A 302 16.99 -17.10 18.10
C GLU A 302 18.48 -16.89 17.83
N MET A 303 18.91 -15.65 17.60
CA MET A 303 20.29 -15.34 17.23
C MET A 303 20.93 -14.31 18.18
N PRO A 304 22.21 -14.51 18.60
CA PRO A 304 22.90 -13.50 19.39
C PRO A 304 23.15 -12.22 18.57
N PRO A 305 23.09 -11.04 19.22
CA PRO A 305 22.82 -10.83 20.65
C PRO A 305 21.32 -10.72 20.98
N PHE A 306 20.41 -10.91 20.01
CA PHE A 306 18.97 -10.65 20.14
C PHE A 306 18.18 -11.82 20.75
N ASP A 307 18.82 -12.96 21.02
CA ASP A 307 18.31 -14.02 21.89
C ASP A 307 18.14 -13.54 23.36
N ASN A 308 18.83 -12.47 23.73
CA ASN A 308 18.68 -11.80 25.02
C ASN A 308 17.67 -10.65 24.94
N VAL A 309 16.55 -10.75 25.66
CA VAL A 309 15.49 -9.73 25.68
C VAL A 309 15.99 -8.35 26.13
N GLU A 310 16.98 -8.29 27.03
CA GLU A 310 17.52 -7.02 27.50
C GLU A 310 18.28 -6.29 26.37
N VAL A 311 18.94 -7.00 25.44
CA VAL A 311 19.54 -6.38 24.26
C VAL A 311 18.45 -5.83 23.33
N ARG A 312 17.35 -6.55 23.12
CA ARG A 312 16.24 -6.07 22.29
C ARG A 312 15.61 -4.80 22.89
N ARG A 313 15.39 -4.79 24.21
CA ARG A 313 14.91 -3.59 24.94
C ARG A 313 15.89 -2.43 24.85
N ALA A 314 17.20 -2.71 24.89
CA ALA A 314 18.23 -1.69 24.70
C ALA A 314 18.12 -1.06 23.31
N VAL A 315 17.97 -1.86 22.25
CA VAL A 315 17.78 -1.37 20.87
C VAL A 315 16.53 -0.51 20.79
N ALA A 316 15.39 -0.99 21.28
CA ALA A 316 14.12 -0.25 21.24
C ALA A 316 14.18 1.10 21.98
N SER A 317 14.94 1.16 23.09
CA SER A 317 15.16 2.38 23.88
C SER A 317 16.25 3.31 23.30
N ALA A 318 17.17 2.78 22.50
CA ALA A 318 18.26 3.58 21.91
C ALA A 318 17.82 4.35 20.65
N ILE A 319 16.75 3.93 19.99
CA ILE A 319 16.30 4.53 18.74
C ILE A 319 15.58 5.86 19.00
N ASN A 320 16.23 6.96 18.61
CA ASN A 320 15.61 8.29 18.60
C ASN A 320 14.76 8.46 17.34
N ARG A 321 13.48 8.20 17.46
CA ARG A 321 12.50 8.24 16.37
C ARG A 321 12.28 9.65 15.82
N ASP A 322 12.43 10.67 16.65
CA ASP A 322 12.34 12.07 16.20
C ASP A 322 13.50 12.43 15.26
N GLU A 323 14.70 11.92 15.49
CA GLU A 323 15.82 12.10 14.58
C GLU A 323 15.56 11.46 13.20
N LEU A 324 14.98 10.25 13.17
CA LEU A 324 14.52 9.61 11.94
C LEU A 324 13.42 10.44 11.24
N ARG A 325 12.44 10.91 11.99
CA ARG A 325 11.36 11.75 11.48
C ARG A 325 11.86 13.06 10.87
N LEU A 326 12.89 13.68 11.46
CA LEU A 326 13.47 14.92 10.92
C LEU A 326 14.13 14.73 9.56
N TYR A 327 14.54 13.52 9.21
CA TYR A 327 15.11 13.22 7.89
C TYR A 327 14.05 13.34 6.77
N LYS A 328 12.81 12.88 7.02
CA LYS A 328 11.67 12.99 6.09
C LYS A 328 10.41 13.49 6.82
N PRO A 329 10.34 14.76 7.18
CA PRO A 329 9.32 15.27 8.11
C PRO A 329 7.88 15.21 7.57
N ALA A 330 7.68 15.13 6.27
CA ALA A 330 6.35 14.94 5.69
C ALA A 330 5.99 13.45 5.58
N SER A 331 6.96 12.61 5.19
CA SER A 331 6.76 11.20 4.87
C SER A 331 6.89 10.26 6.07
N PHE A 332 7.49 10.70 7.18
CA PHE A 332 7.70 9.92 8.39
C PHE A 332 6.89 10.47 9.56
N ALA A 333 6.10 9.60 10.19
CA ALA A 333 5.56 9.80 11.53
C ALA A 333 6.26 8.87 12.51
N VAL A 334 6.23 9.19 13.80
CA VAL A 334 6.82 8.31 14.83
C VAL A 334 6.01 7.03 14.93
N GLY A 335 6.68 5.89 14.77
CA GLY A 335 6.14 4.56 15.02
C GLY A 335 6.67 4.01 16.34
N SER A 336 5.82 3.69 17.29
CA SER A 336 6.20 3.23 18.64
C SER A 336 5.49 1.98 19.11
N GLN A 337 4.53 1.48 18.32
CA GLN A 337 3.70 0.34 18.66
C GLN A 337 3.40 -0.51 17.42
N VAL A 338 2.80 -1.70 17.61
CA VAL A 338 2.56 -2.67 16.54
C VAL A 338 1.70 -2.08 15.41
N LEU A 339 0.62 -1.40 15.75
CA LEU A 339 -0.34 -0.90 14.77
C LEU A 339 0.01 0.52 14.33
N PRO A 340 0.01 0.83 13.03
CA PRO A 340 0.04 2.20 12.53
C PRO A 340 -1.32 2.89 12.66
N PRO A 341 -1.38 4.25 12.59
CA PRO A 341 -2.60 5.02 12.91
C PRO A 341 -3.85 4.70 12.11
N ALA A 342 -3.74 4.23 10.86
CA ALA A 342 -4.90 3.90 10.04
C ALA A 342 -5.48 2.51 10.31
N VAL A 343 -4.78 1.66 11.07
CA VAL A 343 -5.25 0.30 11.36
C VAL A 343 -6.23 0.31 12.52
N PRO A 344 -7.40 -0.35 12.38
CA PRO A 344 -8.34 -0.50 13.49
C PRO A 344 -7.65 -1.05 14.75
N GLY A 345 -7.96 -0.48 15.91
CA GLY A 345 -7.31 -0.90 17.18
C GLY A 345 -6.05 -0.11 17.56
N TYR A 346 -5.57 0.79 16.71
CA TYR A 346 -4.52 1.73 17.11
C TYR A 346 -4.96 2.56 18.32
N ASP A 347 -4.14 2.62 19.38
CA ASP A 347 -4.39 3.47 20.55
C ASP A 347 -3.38 4.62 20.60
N PRO A 348 -3.79 5.87 20.30
CA PRO A 348 -2.90 7.02 20.34
C PRO A 348 -2.47 7.41 21.77
N ARG A 349 -3.07 6.83 22.81
CA ARG A 349 -2.70 7.05 24.21
C ARG A 349 -1.66 6.04 24.71
N PHE A 350 -1.44 4.95 23.97
CA PHE A 350 -0.41 3.99 24.28
C PHE A 350 0.93 4.49 23.76
N GLU A 351 1.85 4.81 24.67
CA GLU A 351 3.13 5.42 24.28
C GLU A 351 4.10 4.44 23.60
N GLY A 352 3.90 3.13 23.83
CA GLY A 352 4.71 2.08 23.22
C GLY A 352 6.21 2.16 23.57
N GLN A 353 7.04 1.87 22.61
CA GLN A 353 8.52 1.94 22.75
C GLN A 353 8.98 3.40 22.69
N ARG A 354 9.73 3.84 23.70
CA ARG A 354 10.23 5.22 23.83
C ARG A 354 11.73 5.28 23.66
N TYR A 355 12.20 6.42 23.19
CA TYR A 355 13.61 6.76 23.29
C TYR A 355 13.98 7.10 24.74
N ASP A 356 14.89 6.34 25.29
CA ASP A 356 15.49 6.57 26.62
C ASP A 356 16.91 6.03 26.61
N TYR A 357 17.87 6.91 26.45
CA TYR A 357 19.27 6.54 26.31
C TYR A 357 19.84 5.90 27.57
N ASP A 358 19.46 6.41 28.75
CA ASP A 358 19.95 5.88 30.03
C ASP A 358 19.36 4.48 30.30
N ALA A 359 18.09 4.28 29.96
CA ALA A 359 17.45 2.96 30.00
C ALA A 359 18.15 1.99 29.04
N ALA A 360 18.50 2.44 27.82
CA ALA A 360 19.21 1.60 26.85
C ALA A 360 20.56 1.10 27.39
N LEU A 361 21.34 1.99 28.01
CA LEU A 361 22.61 1.60 28.66
C LEU A 361 22.38 0.65 29.86
N ALA A 362 21.33 0.88 30.65
CA ALA A 362 20.99 0.00 31.77
C ALA A 362 20.57 -1.40 31.26
N HIS A 363 19.83 -1.50 30.17
CA HIS A 363 19.48 -2.77 29.52
C HIS A 363 20.73 -3.49 28.99
N MET A 364 21.68 -2.78 28.34
CA MET A 364 22.95 -3.37 27.90
C MET A 364 23.75 -3.93 29.07
N ALA A 365 23.82 -3.21 30.20
CA ALA A 365 24.49 -3.69 31.39
C ALA A 365 23.83 -4.95 31.99
N LYS A 366 22.48 -5.00 32.06
CA LYS A 366 21.71 -6.19 32.47
C LYS A 366 21.95 -7.38 31.54
N ALA A 367 22.10 -7.11 30.25
CA ALA A 367 22.42 -8.14 29.25
C ALA A 367 23.82 -8.72 29.39
N GLY A 368 24.67 -8.14 30.24
CA GLY A 368 26.07 -8.53 30.41
C GLY A 368 27.04 -7.82 29.46
N PHE A 369 26.58 -6.77 28.78
CA PHE A 369 27.36 -5.98 27.84
C PHE A 369 27.42 -4.50 28.27
N PRO A 370 27.96 -4.18 29.50
CA PRO A 370 28.06 -2.80 29.94
C PRO A 370 28.91 -1.99 28.95
N TYR A 371 28.51 -0.74 28.69
CA TYR A 371 29.21 0.16 27.77
C TYR A 371 29.40 1.53 28.42
N ASP A 372 30.62 2.05 28.37
CA ASP A 372 30.95 3.43 28.80
C ASP A 372 31.00 4.35 27.56
N PRO A 373 30.02 5.25 27.40
CA PRO A 373 29.99 6.14 26.23
C PRO A 373 31.09 7.20 26.23
N ARG A 374 31.81 7.41 27.34
CA ARG A 374 32.90 8.39 27.42
C ARG A 374 34.24 7.80 26.97
N THR A 375 34.49 6.52 27.31
CA THR A 375 35.71 5.82 26.93
C THR A 375 35.54 4.97 25.69
N HIS A 376 34.29 4.73 25.27
CA HIS A 376 33.90 3.79 24.21
C HIS A 376 34.30 2.34 24.49
N GLU A 377 34.44 1.97 25.76
CA GLU A 377 34.82 0.62 26.19
C GLU A 377 33.60 -0.23 26.53
N GLY A 378 33.67 -1.52 26.28
CA GLY A 378 32.61 -2.48 26.54
C GLY A 378 31.65 -2.64 25.34
N GLY A 379 30.40 -2.95 25.65
CA GLY A 379 29.38 -3.27 24.65
C GLY A 379 29.42 -4.72 24.14
N TYR A 380 28.65 -5.03 23.14
CA TYR A 380 28.66 -6.35 22.51
C TYR A 380 29.92 -6.54 21.66
N PRO A 381 30.70 -7.63 21.86
CA PRO A 381 32.01 -7.77 21.22
C PRO A 381 31.93 -8.06 19.72
N GLY A 382 30.79 -8.58 19.24
CA GLY A 382 30.56 -8.92 17.84
C GLY A 382 30.21 -7.72 16.96
N VAL A 383 30.22 -7.95 15.65
CA VAL A 383 29.60 -7.08 14.64
C VAL A 383 28.31 -7.75 14.19
N ILE A 384 27.22 -6.99 14.10
CA ILE A 384 25.89 -7.49 13.77
C ILE A 384 25.64 -7.23 12.29
N PRO A 385 25.47 -8.29 11.46
CA PRO A 385 25.02 -8.12 10.08
C PRO A 385 23.60 -7.55 10.06
N TYR A 386 23.44 -6.41 9.39
CA TYR A 386 22.17 -5.74 9.19
C TYR A 386 21.74 -5.83 7.74
N TYR A 387 20.59 -6.44 7.48
CA TYR A 387 20.07 -6.64 6.14
C TYR A 387 18.94 -5.68 5.82
N ALA A 388 19.06 -5.00 4.70
CA ALA A 388 18.07 -4.06 4.19
C ALA A 388 17.97 -4.13 2.66
N THR A 389 16.88 -3.56 2.12
CA THR A 389 16.68 -3.46 0.68
C THR A 389 17.25 -2.17 0.12
N ARG A 390 17.52 -2.16 -1.19
CA ARG A 390 18.01 -0.97 -1.89
C ARG A 390 16.92 0.08 -2.10
N GLU A 391 15.68 -0.26 -1.86
CA GLU A 391 14.52 0.59 -2.13
C GLU A 391 14.22 1.49 -0.93
N GLY A 392 13.83 2.73 -1.21
CA GLY A 392 13.45 3.70 -0.18
C GLY A 392 14.60 4.54 0.39
N SER A 393 14.46 4.94 1.66
CA SER A 393 15.40 5.80 2.39
C SER A 393 16.48 5.03 3.15
N THR A 394 16.65 3.77 2.84
CA THR A 394 17.38 2.77 3.61
C THR A 394 18.81 3.15 3.97
N GLU A 395 19.54 3.83 3.08
CA GLU A 395 20.94 4.17 3.34
C GLU A 395 21.10 5.21 4.46
N TYR A 396 20.28 6.27 4.46
CA TYR A 396 20.36 7.31 5.49
C TYR A 396 19.75 6.86 6.82
N THR A 397 18.64 6.14 6.79
CA THR A 397 18.04 5.57 8.00
C THR A 397 18.99 4.58 8.64
N PHE A 398 19.66 3.74 7.85
CA PHE A 398 20.70 2.85 8.34
C PHE A 398 21.85 3.61 9.01
N GLN A 399 22.38 4.68 8.41
CA GLN A 399 23.45 5.48 9.00
C GLN A 399 23.04 6.10 10.34
N ILE A 400 21.80 6.60 10.45
CA ILE A 400 21.27 7.14 11.72
C ILE A 400 21.20 6.02 12.76
N LEU A 401 20.61 4.88 12.42
CA LEU A 401 20.51 3.72 13.32
C LEU A 401 21.87 3.20 13.74
N GLN A 402 22.82 3.07 12.81
CA GLN A 402 24.20 2.65 13.10
C GLN A 402 24.86 3.57 14.14
N GLN A 403 24.68 4.89 14.00
CA GLN A 403 25.21 5.85 14.97
C GLN A 403 24.51 5.75 16.34
N GLN A 404 23.18 5.63 16.34
CA GLN A 404 22.41 5.52 17.58
C GLN A 404 22.78 4.26 18.36
N LEU A 405 22.88 3.10 17.69
CA LEU A 405 23.21 1.84 18.30
C LEU A 405 24.70 1.75 18.71
N ALA A 406 25.58 2.41 17.98
CA ALA A 406 27.00 2.53 18.39
C ALA A 406 27.16 3.25 19.74
N ARG A 407 26.25 4.20 20.07
CA ARG A 407 26.29 4.91 21.38
C ARG A 407 25.97 4.00 22.58
N ILE A 408 25.43 2.81 22.35
CA ILE A 408 25.15 1.80 23.37
C ILE A 408 26.06 0.56 23.23
N GLY A 409 27.09 0.64 22.38
CA GLY A 409 28.09 -0.41 22.20
C GLY A 409 27.65 -1.54 21.25
N LEU A 410 26.67 -1.32 20.36
CA LEU A 410 26.30 -2.24 19.27
C LEU A 410 26.90 -1.75 17.95
N ARG A 411 27.59 -2.63 17.23
CA ARG A 411 28.20 -2.32 15.93
C ARG A 411 27.49 -3.04 14.81
N LEU A 412 26.93 -2.30 13.84
CA LEU A 412 26.22 -2.83 12.68
C LEU A 412 27.12 -2.83 11.45
N GLU A 413 27.00 -3.89 10.64
CA GLU A 413 27.54 -3.98 9.28
C GLU A 413 26.40 -4.13 8.27
N GLY A 414 26.24 -3.15 7.38
CA GLY A 414 25.11 -3.09 6.44
C GLY A 414 25.29 -4.00 5.22
N HIS A 415 24.30 -4.82 4.92
CA HIS A 415 24.19 -5.66 3.74
C HIS A 415 22.94 -5.25 2.96
N VAL A 416 23.13 -4.51 1.86
CA VAL A 416 22.02 -4.07 0.98
C VAL A 416 21.82 -5.06 -0.14
N VAL A 417 20.64 -5.68 -0.19
CA VAL A 417 20.28 -6.72 -1.17
C VAL A 417 19.02 -6.32 -1.94
N ASN A 418 18.70 -7.00 -3.04
CA ASN A 418 17.41 -6.82 -3.69
C ASN A 418 16.27 -7.47 -2.89
N TRP A 419 15.02 -7.04 -3.16
CA TRP A 419 13.86 -7.47 -2.39
C TRP A 419 13.66 -8.99 -2.35
N ALA A 420 13.79 -9.69 -3.48
CA ALA A 420 13.61 -11.14 -3.52
C ALA A 420 14.67 -11.89 -2.68
N THR A 421 15.93 -11.45 -2.75
CA THR A 421 17.01 -11.98 -1.90
C THR A 421 16.76 -11.68 -0.44
N PHE A 422 16.31 -10.46 -0.12
CA PHE A 422 15.96 -10.06 1.24
C PHE A 422 14.90 -10.99 1.84
N LEU A 423 13.77 -11.19 1.15
CA LEU A 423 12.69 -12.07 1.62
C LEU A 423 13.18 -13.51 1.85
N SER A 424 13.99 -14.04 0.92
CA SER A 424 14.55 -15.38 1.05
C SER A 424 15.48 -15.53 2.25
N LEU A 425 16.26 -14.51 2.57
CA LEU A 425 17.20 -14.53 3.71
C LEU A 425 16.47 -14.28 5.03
N ALA A 426 15.63 -13.24 5.10
CA ALA A 426 14.92 -12.86 6.33
C ALA A 426 13.90 -13.92 6.77
N GLY A 427 13.22 -14.59 5.81
CA GLY A 427 12.28 -15.67 6.09
C GLY A 427 12.92 -17.03 6.36
N ARG A 428 14.25 -17.13 6.34
CA ARG A 428 14.97 -18.38 6.65
C ARG A 428 15.49 -18.35 8.09
N ARG A 429 15.18 -19.39 8.85
CA ARG A 429 15.53 -19.50 10.25
C ARG A 429 17.04 -19.42 10.49
N LYS A 430 17.46 -18.68 11.51
CA LYS A 430 18.88 -18.48 11.91
C LYS A 430 19.81 -17.96 10.81
N THR A 431 19.28 -17.18 9.89
CA THR A 431 20.09 -16.63 8.78
C THR A 431 20.39 -15.14 8.97
N VAL A 432 19.42 -14.34 9.39
CA VAL A 432 19.54 -12.90 9.57
C VAL A 432 19.29 -12.55 11.02
N ALA A 433 20.26 -11.88 11.65
CA ALA A 433 20.16 -11.43 13.04
C ALA A 433 19.33 -10.14 13.17
N MET A 434 19.53 -9.17 12.26
CA MET A 434 18.83 -7.90 12.26
C MET A 434 18.47 -7.47 10.82
N SER A 435 17.24 -6.99 10.63
CA SER A 435 16.75 -6.54 9.33
C SER A 435 15.65 -5.48 9.46
N SER A 436 15.33 -4.80 8.35
CA SER A 436 14.27 -3.79 8.28
C SER A 436 13.32 -4.07 7.10
N PRO A 437 12.33 -4.97 7.26
CA PRO A 437 11.39 -5.32 6.20
C PRO A 437 10.26 -4.31 6.02
N GLY A 438 9.80 -3.68 7.11
CA GLY A 438 8.53 -2.97 7.14
C GLY A 438 7.31 -3.89 6.99
N TRP A 439 6.11 -3.36 7.20
CA TRP A 439 4.84 -4.01 6.88
C TRP A 439 3.79 -2.99 6.46
N SER A 440 3.06 -3.29 5.41
CA SER A 440 1.91 -2.49 4.96
C SER A 440 0.63 -3.29 5.16
N MET A 441 -0.43 -2.63 5.58
CA MET A 441 -1.72 -3.26 5.82
C MET A 441 -2.25 -3.94 4.56
N ASP A 442 -2.45 -5.24 4.64
CA ASP A 442 -3.07 -6.07 3.61
C ASP A 442 -4.60 -6.08 3.72
N TYR A 443 -5.13 -6.02 4.95
CA TYR A 443 -6.55 -5.90 5.24
C TYR A 443 -6.75 -5.14 6.56
N PRO A 444 -7.85 -4.38 6.73
CA PRO A 444 -8.04 -3.46 7.85
C PRO A 444 -8.44 -4.18 9.15
N ASP A 445 -7.52 -4.98 9.66
CA ASP A 445 -7.68 -5.71 10.92
C ASP A 445 -6.35 -5.76 11.69
N PRO A 446 -6.38 -5.67 13.04
CA PRO A 446 -5.16 -5.79 13.85
C PRO A 446 -4.40 -7.08 13.63
N ALA A 447 -5.08 -8.19 13.32
CA ALA A 447 -4.46 -9.49 13.07
C ALA A 447 -3.39 -9.43 11.98
N ASP A 448 -3.59 -8.62 10.95
CA ASP A 448 -2.65 -8.43 9.84
C ASP A 448 -1.23 -8.06 10.29
N PHE A 449 -1.13 -7.33 11.39
CA PHE A 449 0.14 -6.95 12.00
C PHE A 449 0.59 -7.89 13.11
N PHE A 450 -0.35 -8.38 13.94
CA PHE A 450 0.00 -9.23 15.06
C PHE A 450 0.40 -10.64 14.64
N GLU A 451 -0.07 -11.14 13.50
CA GLU A 451 0.32 -12.45 12.95
C GLU A 451 1.83 -12.53 12.65
N LEU A 452 2.50 -11.41 12.41
CA LEU A 452 3.97 -11.35 12.27
C LEU A 452 4.73 -11.75 13.55
N PHE A 453 4.05 -11.84 14.68
CA PHE A 453 4.60 -12.19 15.99
C PHE A 453 4.03 -13.51 16.53
N SER A 454 3.12 -14.16 15.79
CA SER A 454 2.57 -15.46 16.16
C SER A 454 3.61 -16.58 16.02
N SER A 455 3.64 -17.50 16.98
CA SER A 455 4.48 -18.70 16.87
C SER A 455 4.06 -19.59 15.68
N ASP A 456 2.78 -19.56 15.29
CA ASP A 456 2.26 -20.32 14.15
C ASP A 456 2.79 -19.81 12.79
N ALA A 457 3.28 -18.56 12.74
CA ALA A 457 3.88 -17.98 11.54
C ALA A 457 5.38 -18.33 11.38
N ILE A 458 5.96 -19.09 12.33
CA ILE A 458 7.35 -19.52 12.27
C ILE A 458 7.47 -20.78 11.40
N ASN A 459 8.27 -20.64 10.35
CA ASN A 459 8.67 -21.76 9.49
C ASN A 459 10.20 -21.74 9.32
N ASP A 460 10.79 -22.88 9.01
CA ASP A 460 12.25 -22.94 8.76
C ASP A 460 12.64 -22.18 7.49
N GLU A 461 11.74 -22.14 6.50
CA GLU A 461 11.86 -21.41 5.24
C GLU A 461 10.58 -20.59 5.01
N GLN A 462 10.69 -19.42 4.44
CA GLN A 462 9.56 -18.53 4.10
C GLN A 462 8.70 -18.15 5.32
N SER A 463 9.32 -18.03 6.51
CA SER A 463 8.64 -17.52 7.69
C SER A 463 8.18 -16.08 7.47
N SER A 464 6.94 -15.73 7.86
CA SER A 464 6.48 -14.36 7.95
C SER A 464 6.82 -13.70 9.29
N ASN A 465 7.04 -14.49 10.34
CA ASN A 465 7.62 -14.03 11.60
C ASN A 465 9.14 -13.97 11.47
N TYR A 466 9.65 -12.89 10.90
CA TYR A 466 11.10 -12.70 10.67
C TYR A 466 11.93 -12.57 11.95
N ALA A 467 11.28 -12.26 13.08
CA ALA A 467 11.93 -12.25 14.38
C ALA A 467 12.08 -13.65 14.98
N PHE A 468 11.43 -14.67 14.43
CA PHE A 468 11.32 -16.03 15.02
C PHE A 468 10.93 -15.97 16.50
N TYR A 469 10.07 -15.00 16.82
CA TYR A 469 9.62 -14.73 18.16
C TYR A 469 8.48 -15.66 18.55
N SER A 470 8.55 -16.23 19.74
CA SER A 470 7.52 -17.11 20.29
C SER A 470 7.18 -16.71 21.71
N ASN A 471 5.89 -16.45 21.96
CA ASN A 471 5.39 -16.13 23.30
C ASN A 471 3.98 -16.74 23.48
N LYS A 472 3.86 -17.72 24.39
CA LYS A 472 2.61 -18.45 24.62
C LYS A 472 1.45 -17.59 25.09
N GLU A 473 1.72 -16.50 25.84
CA GLU A 473 0.67 -15.58 26.28
C GLU A 473 0.16 -14.77 25.09
N LEU A 474 1.06 -14.30 24.22
CA LEU A 474 0.68 -13.63 22.98
C LEU A 474 -0.14 -14.57 22.09
N ASP A 475 0.32 -15.80 21.83
CA ASP A 475 -0.40 -16.75 21.00
C ASP A 475 -1.82 -17.00 21.52
N ALA A 476 -1.99 -17.17 22.83
CA ALA A 476 -3.30 -17.34 23.44
C ALA A 476 -4.21 -16.11 23.28
N LEU A 477 -3.65 -14.90 23.33
CA LEU A 477 -4.40 -13.66 23.08
C LEU A 477 -4.83 -13.56 21.60
N LEU A 478 -3.95 -13.91 20.66
CA LEU A 478 -4.25 -13.87 19.22
C LEU A 478 -5.35 -14.89 18.86
N VAL A 479 -5.27 -16.10 19.39
CA VAL A 479 -6.33 -17.12 19.24
C VAL A 479 -7.65 -16.60 19.82
N SER A 480 -7.63 -16.03 21.03
CA SER A 480 -8.85 -15.47 21.64
C SER A 480 -9.44 -14.32 20.81
N ALA A 481 -8.58 -13.44 20.29
CA ALA A 481 -9.01 -12.31 19.45
C ALA A 481 -9.58 -12.76 18.08
N ARG A 482 -9.11 -13.89 17.53
CA ARG A 482 -9.67 -14.49 16.31
C ARG A 482 -11.13 -14.90 16.50
N HIS A 483 -11.48 -15.46 17.67
CA HIS A 483 -12.83 -15.94 17.95
C HIS A 483 -13.78 -14.89 18.54
N GLU A 484 -13.24 -13.78 19.07
CA GLU A 484 -14.03 -12.75 19.74
C GLU A 484 -14.80 -11.89 18.72
N GLN A 485 -16.13 -11.90 18.83
CA GLN A 485 -17.02 -11.17 17.91
C GLN A 485 -17.42 -9.78 18.45
N ASP A 486 -17.26 -9.53 19.76
CA ASP A 486 -17.48 -8.18 20.32
C ASP A 486 -16.27 -7.30 20.02
N PRO A 487 -16.44 -6.18 19.30
CA PRO A 487 -15.32 -5.35 18.88
C PRO A 487 -14.54 -4.75 20.06
N ALA A 488 -15.21 -4.40 21.16
CA ALA A 488 -14.56 -3.78 22.32
C ALA A 488 -13.73 -4.82 23.11
N ALA A 489 -14.28 -6.02 23.32
CA ALA A 489 -13.56 -7.13 23.93
C ALA A 489 -12.35 -7.53 23.09
N ARG A 490 -12.51 -7.61 21.76
CA ARG A 490 -11.45 -7.92 20.80
C ARG A 490 -10.33 -6.87 20.84
N GLN A 491 -10.69 -5.59 20.86
CA GLN A 491 -9.71 -4.51 20.99
C GLN A 491 -8.92 -4.59 22.30
N ALA A 492 -9.55 -4.98 23.41
CA ALA A 492 -8.85 -5.16 24.68
C ALA A 492 -7.82 -6.30 24.63
N LEU A 493 -8.09 -7.38 23.90
CA LEU A 493 -7.13 -8.47 23.67
C LEU A 493 -5.91 -7.96 22.88
N TYR A 494 -6.11 -7.23 21.78
CA TYR A 494 -5.01 -6.65 21.01
C TYR A 494 -4.23 -5.57 21.79
N ALA A 495 -4.88 -4.80 22.66
CA ALA A 495 -4.17 -3.85 23.52
C ALA A 495 -3.21 -4.55 24.51
N ARG A 496 -3.58 -5.76 24.99
CA ARG A 496 -2.68 -6.60 25.80
C ARG A 496 -1.55 -7.17 24.96
N ALA A 497 -1.86 -7.70 23.77
CA ALA A 497 -0.88 -8.21 22.82
C ALA A 497 0.16 -7.15 22.44
N ASN A 498 -0.30 -5.91 22.19
CA ASN A 498 0.57 -4.77 21.87
C ASN A 498 1.60 -4.48 22.98
N ARG A 499 1.19 -4.56 24.25
CA ARG A 499 2.13 -4.38 25.39
C ARG A 499 3.18 -5.47 25.41
N ILE A 500 2.79 -6.74 25.24
CA ILE A 500 3.73 -7.87 25.23
C ILE A 500 4.77 -7.69 24.12
N VAL A 501 4.33 -7.38 22.90
CA VAL A 501 5.26 -7.20 21.77
C VAL A 501 6.18 -5.99 21.99
N CYS A 502 5.65 -4.86 22.47
CA CYS A 502 6.48 -3.69 22.76
C CYS A 502 7.49 -3.94 23.88
N ASP A 503 7.10 -4.68 24.94
CA ASP A 503 7.95 -4.99 26.11
C ASP A 503 9.03 -6.03 25.76
N ASP A 504 8.73 -7.04 24.97
CA ASP A 504 9.69 -8.07 24.55
C ASP A 504 10.56 -7.63 23.36
N ALA A 505 10.12 -6.59 22.66
CA ALA A 505 10.79 -5.93 21.56
C ALA A 505 11.39 -6.87 20.49
N PRO A 506 10.63 -7.84 19.94
CA PRO A 506 11.09 -8.59 18.77
C PRO A 506 11.26 -7.70 17.54
N TRP A 507 10.51 -6.58 17.51
CA TRP A 507 10.73 -5.44 16.62
C TRP A 507 10.98 -4.18 17.45
N ALA A 508 11.98 -3.41 17.05
CA ALA A 508 12.13 -2.03 17.49
C ALA A 508 11.47 -1.13 16.45
N PHE A 509 10.23 -0.72 16.74
CA PHE A 509 9.43 0.13 15.85
C PHE A 509 10.10 1.48 15.63
N THR A 510 10.12 1.99 14.41
CA THR A 510 10.83 3.21 14.04
C THR A 510 9.91 4.31 13.54
N VAL A 511 9.36 4.16 12.35
CA VAL A 511 8.51 5.16 11.72
C VAL A 511 7.27 4.52 11.08
N THR A 512 6.21 5.30 10.98
CA THR A 512 5.07 5.01 10.11
C THR A 512 5.26 5.79 8.82
N LEU A 513 5.14 5.12 7.68
CA LEU A 513 5.28 5.76 6.37
C LEU A 513 3.98 6.44 5.97
N ARG A 514 4.13 7.65 5.49
CA ARG A 514 3.06 8.48 4.96
C ARG A 514 3.32 8.77 3.50
N PHE A 515 2.54 8.17 2.62
CA PHE A 515 2.57 8.43 1.20
C PHE A 515 1.72 9.65 0.86
N PHE A 516 2.04 10.33 -0.24
CA PHE A 516 1.30 11.48 -0.71
C PHE A 516 0.92 11.32 -2.16
N ASP A 517 -0.36 11.60 -2.44
CA ASP A 517 -0.91 11.69 -3.78
C ASP A 517 -1.14 13.14 -4.17
N ALA A 518 -0.95 13.43 -5.45
CA ALA A 518 -1.43 14.68 -6.04
C ALA A 518 -2.22 14.41 -7.32
N TRP A 519 -3.18 15.28 -7.60
CA TRP A 519 -4.04 15.16 -8.78
C TRP A 519 -4.28 16.50 -9.44
N GLN A 520 -4.59 16.46 -10.73
CA GLN A 520 -4.88 17.65 -11.51
C GLN A 520 -6.20 18.30 -11.04
N PRO A 521 -6.31 19.64 -11.08
CA PRO A 521 -7.52 20.35 -10.63
C PRO A 521 -8.82 19.94 -11.30
N TYR A 522 -8.75 19.39 -12.51
CA TYR A 522 -9.91 18.88 -13.26
C TYR A 522 -10.29 17.43 -12.90
N VAL A 523 -9.48 16.72 -12.12
CA VAL A 523 -9.82 15.41 -11.58
C VAL A 523 -10.68 15.61 -10.34
N ARG A 524 -11.85 14.99 -10.31
CA ARG A 524 -12.86 15.15 -9.26
C ARG A 524 -13.21 13.79 -8.66
N GLY A 525 -13.73 13.79 -7.44
CA GLY A 525 -14.08 12.57 -6.73
C GLY A 525 -12.89 11.69 -6.37
N PHE A 526 -11.66 12.16 -6.64
CA PHE A 526 -10.45 11.47 -6.23
C PHE A 526 -10.24 11.65 -4.71
N ALA A 527 -10.09 10.54 -4.00
CA ALA A 527 -9.80 10.52 -2.58
C ALA A 527 -8.84 9.35 -2.26
N PRO A 528 -7.93 9.54 -1.29
CA PRO A 528 -7.18 8.42 -0.73
C PRO A 528 -8.13 7.36 -0.17
N HIS A 529 -7.77 6.09 -0.30
CA HIS A 529 -8.54 4.96 0.21
C HIS A 529 -7.81 4.29 1.38
N ALA A 530 -8.55 3.83 2.39
CA ALA A 530 -7.93 3.25 3.58
C ALA A 530 -7.18 1.93 3.28
N VAL A 531 -7.67 1.16 2.33
CA VAL A 531 -7.12 -0.16 1.97
C VAL A 531 -6.44 -0.12 0.61
N TRP A 532 -7.18 0.22 -0.45
CA TRP A 532 -6.66 0.22 -1.81
C TRP A 532 -5.72 1.39 -2.05
N THR A 533 -4.70 1.18 -2.86
CA THR A 533 -3.86 2.30 -3.32
C THR A 533 -4.71 3.34 -4.04
N PHE A 534 -5.69 2.87 -4.83
CA PHE A 534 -6.67 3.73 -5.49
C PHE A 534 -8.01 3.02 -5.67
N ASP A 535 -9.10 3.79 -5.51
CA ASP A 535 -10.41 3.47 -6.07
C ASP A 535 -10.78 4.54 -7.09
N THR A 536 -10.81 4.16 -8.36
CA THR A 536 -11.13 5.06 -9.47
C THR A 536 -12.61 5.05 -9.85
N SER A 537 -13.44 4.21 -9.25
CA SER A 537 -14.85 4.04 -9.62
C SER A 537 -15.66 5.32 -9.47
N GLY A 538 -15.45 6.09 -8.39
CA GLY A 538 -16.08 7.37 -8.12
C GLY A 538 -15.38 8.60 -8.72
N THR A 539 -14.23 8.40 -9.38
CA THR A 539 -13.43 9.49 -9.96
C THR A 539 -14.01 9.92 -11.32
N TRP A 540 -13.99 11.21 -11.60
CA TRP A 540 -14.41 11.77 -12.90
C TRP A 540 -13.55 12.96 -13.32
N VAL A 541 -13.58 13.30 -14.63
CA VAL A 541 -12.76 14.36 -15.22
C VAL A 541 -13.64 15.50 -15.71
N ASP A 542 -13.44 16.70 -15.18
CA ASP A 542 -14.17 17.88 -15.63
C ASP A 542 -13.53 18.48 -16.90
N ARG A 543 -14.02 18.07 -18.04
CA ARG A 543 -13.53 18.53 -19.36
C ARG A 543 -13.70 20.01 -19.65
N ARG A 544 -14.46 20.73 -18.84
CA ARG A 544 -14.59 22.20 -18.98
C ARG A 544 -13.32 22.92 -18.57
N GLN A 545 -12.43 22.24 -17.86
CA GLN A 545 -11.11 22.76 -17.51
C GLN A 545 -10.08 22.16 -18.47
N PRO A 546 -9.39 22.98 -19.28
CA PRO A 546 -8.32 22.49 -20.14
C PRO A 546 -7.20 21.89 -19.27
N ALA A 547 -6.60 20.80 -19.73
CA ALA A 547 -5.34 20.35 -19.16
C ALA A 547 -4.34 21.52 -19.21
N ARG A 548 -3.53 21.67 -18.18
CA ARG A 548 -2.58 22.79 -18.07
C ARG A 548 -1.62 22.89 -19.27
N ALA A 549 -1.23 21.76 -19.83
CA ALA A 549 -0.43 21.69 -21.06
C ALA A 549 -1.13 22.38 -22.25
N ASP A 550 -2.46 22.22 -22.35
CA ASP A 550 -3.24 22.88 -23.41
C ASP A 550 -3.34 24.38 -23.18
N ALA A 551 -3.46 24.83 -21.93
CA ALA A 551 -3.45 26.25 -21.59
C ALA A 551 -2.08 26.89 -21.83
N LEU A 552 -0.96 26.25 -21.46
CA LEU A 552 0.39 26.70 -21.76
C LEU A 552 0.69 26.63 -23.27
N GLY A 553 0.28 25.59 -23.97
CA GLY A 553 0.39 25.44 -25.40
C GLY A 553 -0.45 26.49 -26.16
N ALA A 554 -1.63 26.84 -25.63
CA ALA A 554 -2.45 27.94 -26.18
C ALA A 554 -1.79 29.28 -25.97
N LEU A 555 -1.21 29.55 -24.80
CA LEU A 555 -0.43 30.77 -24.49
C LEU A 555 0.83 30.83 -25.35
N TRP A 556 1.53 29.73 -25.55
CA TRP A 556 2.73 29.66 -26.40
C TRP A 556 2.37 29.87 -27.87
N ARG A 557 1.28 29.29 -28.35
CA ARG A 557 0.74 29.53 -29.70
C ARG A 557 0.26 30.97 -29.88
N ALA A 558 -0.32 31.58 -28.84
CA ALA A 558 -0.74 32.97 -28.87
C ALA A 558 0.45 33.93 -28.86
N SER A 559 1.48 33.68 -28.02
CA SER A 559 2.70 34.49 -27.98
C SER A 559 3.56 34.34 -29.24
N GLY A 560 3.68 33.10 -29.77
CA GLY A 560 4.39 32.83 -31.02
C GLY A 560 3.75 33.50 -32.24
N LYS A 561 2.42 33.56 -32.31
CA LYS A 561 1.71 34.30 -33.35
C LYS A 561 1.93 35.81 -33.24
N SER A 562 2.02 36.36 -32.02
CA SER A 562 2.30 37.80 -31.81
C SER A 562 3.76 38.16 -32.17
N LEU A 563 4.70 37.25 -31.92
CA LEU A 563 6.12 37.46 -32.27
C LEU A 563 6.35 37.41 -33.78
N LEU A 564 5.73 36.43 -34.45
CA LEU A 564 5.77 36.31 -35.91
C LEU A 564 5.06 37.47 -36.62
N ALA A 565 3.99 37.99 -36.03
CA ALA A 565 3.30 39.18 -36.55
C ALA A 565 4.15 40.49 -36.39
N ARG A 566 4.95 40.60 -35.33
CA ARG A 566 5.88 41.71 -35.13
C ARG A 566 7.09 41.61 -36.07
N VAL A 567 7.64 40.42 -36.29
CA VAL A 567 8.76 40.20 -37.23
C VAL A 567 8.33 40.47 -38.67
N ARG A 568 7.09 40.16 -39.08
CA ARG A 568 6.57 40.48 -40.40
C ARG A 568 6.29 41.98 -40.63
N ARG A 569 5.97 42.75 -39.59
CA ARG A 569 5.77 44.21 -39.70
C ARG A 569 7.09 45.03 -39.70
N GLY A 570 8.20 44.39 -39.24
CA GLY A 570 9.53 45.04 -39.24
C GLY A 570 10.32 44.90 -40.56
N ARG A 571 9.80 44.16 -41.56
CA ARG A 571 10.46 43.98 -42.88
C ARG A 571 9.70 44.65 -44.04
N GLY A 572 9.13 45.78 -43.82
CA GLY A 572 8.45 46.50 -44.87
C GLY A 572 8.77 48.01 -44.84
N ARG A 573 9.91 48.41 -45.44
CA ARG A 573 10.08 49.54 -46.35
C ARG A 573 11.56 49.69 -46.73
N PRO A 574 11.80 50.02 -48.01
CA PRO A 574 13.15 50.25 -48.55
C PRO A 574 13.84 51.46 -48.02
#